data_a1a7b29ad197cc47a4132dafed12658a
#
_entry.id   a1a7b29ad197cc47a4132dafed12658a
#
_cell.length_a   1.000
_cell.length_b   1.000
_cell.length_c   1.000
_cell.angle_alpha   90.00
_cell.angle_beta   90.00
_cell.angle_gamma   90.00
#
_symmetry.space_group_name_H-M   'P 1'
#
loop_
_entity.id
_entity.type
_entity.pdbx_description
1 polymer ?
#
loop_
_entity_poly.entity_id
_entity_poly.type
_entity_poly.pdbx_seq_one_letter_code
_entity_poly.pdbx_strand_id
1 'polypeptide(L)'
;QQKVLIGRWLANNPDVLILDEPTRGIDVGAKYEIYCIIEELARSGKSIIMISSEMAELIGMSDRVMVMCDGRVTGFIHGKDANQENIMELATQFEAV
;
A
#
# COMPACT_ATOMS: atom_id res chain seq x y z
N GLN A 1 -7.64 5.81 -15.51
CA GLN A 1 -7.66 6.58 -14.26
C GLN A 1 -7.93 5.68 -13.07
N GLN A 2 -7.11 5.80 -12.03
CA GLN A 2 -7.23 4.95 -10.85
C GLN A 2 -8.55 5.19 -10.10
N LYS A 3 -9.04 6.40 -10.08
CA LYS A 3 -10.32 6.70 -9.44
C LYS A 3 -11.48 5.94 -10.08
N VAL A 4 -11.45 5.81 -11.39
CA VAL A 4 -12.49 5.06 -12.13
C VAL A 4 -12.40 3.59 -11.82
N LEU A 5 -11.18 3.04 -11.74
CA LEU A 5 -10.98 1.63 -11.41
C LEU A 5 -11.46 1.31 -10.00
N ILE A 6 -11.15 2.18 -9.04
CA ILE A 6 -11.61 2.02 -7.66
C ILE A 6 -13.14 2.08 -7.61
N GLY A 7 -13.75 3.01 -8.35
CA GLY A 7 -15.19 3.12 -8.42
C GLY A 7 -15.86 1.87 -8.98
N ARG A 8 -15.26 1.26 -10.00
CA ARG A 8 -15.74 0.00 -10.57
C ARG A 8 -15.70 -1.13 -9.56
N TRP A 9 -14.63 -1.21 -8.80
CA TRP A 9 -14.49 -2.24 -7.78
C TRP A 9 -15.49 -2.06 -6.66
N LEU A 10 -15.79 -0.80 -6.30
CA LEU A 10 -16.82 -0.49 -5.30
C LEU A 10 -18.21 -0.92 -5.74
N ALA A 11 -18.50 -0.85 -7.04
CA ALA A 11 -19.80 -1.26 -7.56
C ALA A 11 -20.09 -2.73 -7.28
N ASN A 12 -19.06 -3.56 -7.15
CA ASN A 12 -19.18 -4.98 -6.81
C ASN A 12 -19.16 -5.24 -5.31
N ASN A 13 -18.96 -4.19 -4.52
CA ASN A 13 -18.92 -4.22 -3.05
C ASN A 13 -18.04 -5.34 -2.47
N PRO A 14 -16.78 -5.44 -2.88
CA PRO A 14 -15.91 -6.49 -2.36
C PRO A 14 -15.51 -6.23 -0.91
N ASP A 15 -15.25 -7.30 -0.16
CA ASP A 15 -14.77 -7.19 1.22
C ASP A 15 -13.25 -6.96 1.28
N VAL A 16 -12.54 -7.45 0.28
CA VAL A 16 -11.08 -7.31 0.18
C VAL A 16 -10.73 -6.65 -1.15
N LEU A 17 -9.93 -5.60 -1.07
CA LEU A 17 -9.45 -4.88 -2.25
C LEU A 17 -7.93 -5.01 -2.35
N ILE A 18 -7.43 -5.37 -3.53
CA ILE A 18 -6.01 -5.39 -3.80
C ILE A 18 -5.72 -4.29 -4.80
N LEU A 19 -4.93 -3.31 -4.40
CA LEU A 19 -4.58 -2.14 -5.20
C LEU A 19 -3.10 -2.18 -5.54
N ASP A 20 -2.79 -2.36 -6.82
CA ASP A 20 -1.40 -2.47 -7.29
C ASP A 20 -0.94 -1.11 -7.82
N GLU A 21 -0.01 -0.48 -7.09
CA GLU A 21 0.55 0.81 -7.44
C GLU A 21 -0.55 1.85 -7.75
N PRO A 22 -1.49 2.09 -6.82
CA PRO A 22 -2.70 2.86 -7.14
C PRO A 22 -2.45 4.32 -7.51
N THR A 23 -1.28 4.86 -7.17
CA THR A 23 -0.95 6.26 -7.46
C THR A 23 0.15 6.43 -8.49
N ARG A 24 0.55 5.34 -9.16
CA ARG A 24 1.61 5.43 -10.17
C ARG A 24 1.20 6.35 -11.31
N GLY A 25 2.07 7.32 -11.63
CA GLY A 25 1.83 8.25 -12.73
C GLY A 25 0.81 9.33 -12.44
N ILE A 26 0.41 9.50 -11.18
CA ILE A 26 -0.60 10.48 -10.79
C ILE A 26 0.04 11.68 -10.12
N ASP A 27 -0.49 12.87 -10.38
CA ASP A 27 -0.01 14.12 -9.78
C ASP A 27 -0.16 14.11 -8.27
N VAL A 28 0.74 14.84 -7.59
CA VAL A 28 0.75 14.92 -6.13
C VAL A 28 -0.61 15.31 -5.55
N GLY A 29 -1.28 16.29 -6.16
CA GLY A 29 -2.60 16.73 -5.69
C GLY A 29 -3.67 15.64 -5.83
N ALA A 30 -3.63 14.90 -6.93
CA ALA A 30 -4.60 13.84 -7.17
C ALA A 30 -4.33 12.61 -6.31
N LYS A 31 -3.07 12.38 -5.90
CA LYS A 31 -2.73 11.29 -5.00
C LYS A 31 -3.46 11.41 -3.67
N TYR A 32 -3.55 12.62 -3.15
CA TYR A 32 -4.23 12.85 -1.87
C TYR A 32 -5.69 12.39 -1.92
N GLU A 33 -6.38 12.66 -3.03
CA GLU A 33 -7.76 12.21 -3.19
C GLU A 33 -7.89 10.69 -3.16
N ILE A 34 -6.93 10.01 -3.79
CA ILE A 34 -6.90 8.55 -3.81
C ILE A 34 -6.66 8.01 -2.39
N TYR A 35 -5.75 8.61 -1.65
CA TYR A 35 -5.49 8.21 -0.27
C TYR A 35 -6.72 8.38 0.61
N CYS A 36 -7.46 9.47 0.43
CA CYS A 36 -8.71 9.69 1.18
C CYS A 36 -9.75 8.61 0.87
N ILE A 37 -9.86 8.20 -0.39
CA ILE A 37 -10.77 7.13 -0.79
C ILE A 37 -10.38 5.81 -0.13
N ILE A 38 -9.09 5.48 -0.15
CA ILE A 38 -8.58 4.25 0.46
C ILE A 38 -8.86 4.23 1.96
N GLU A 39 -8.59 5.33 2.65
CA GLU A 39 -8.85 5.42 4.09
C GLU A 39 -10.32 5.27 4.42
N GLU A 40 -11.17 5.89 3.61
CA GLU A 40 -12.61 5.81 3.81
C GLU A 40 -13.12 4.38 3.64
N LEU A 41 -12.60 3.67 2.64
CA LEU A 41 -12.92 2.27 2.42
C LEU A 41 -12.51 1.40 3.59
N ALA A 42 -11.31 1.64 4.12
CA ALA A 42 -10.83 0.90 5.29
C ALA A 42 -11.71 1.15 6.51
N ARG A 43 -12.13 2.39 6.72
CA ARG A 43 -13.03 2.74 7.83
C ARG A 43 -14.41 2.09 7.69
N SER A 44 -14.84 1.84 6.47
CA SER A 44 -16.14 1.22 6.21
C SER A 44 -16.12 -0.30 6.45
N GLY A 45 -14.98 -0.85 6.85
CA GLY A 45 -14.86 -2.26 7.21
C GLY A 45 -14.23 -3.14 6.13
N LYS A 46 -13.75 -2.55 5.04
CA LYS A 46 -13.08 -3.31 3.98
C LYS A 46 -11.62 -3.53 4.32
N SER A 47 -11.10 -4.67 3.91
CA SER A 47 -9.67 -4.98 4.03
C SER A 47 -8.97 -4.55 2.76
N ILE A 48 -7.87 -3.81 2.90
CA ILE A 48 -7.16 -3.27 1.75
C ILE A 48 -5.71 -3.74 1.77
N ILE A 49 -5.29 -4.31 0.65
CA ILE A 49 -3.89 -4.66 0.41
C ILE A 49 -3.39 -3.70 -0.67
N MET A 50 -2.45 -2.84 -0.30
CA MET A 50 -1.88 -1.88 -1.24
C MET A 50 -0.45 -2.29 -1.56
N ILE A 51 -0.17 -2.48 -2.84
CA ILE A 51 1.17 -2.79 -3.32
C ILE A 51 1.79 -1.48 -3.80
N SER A 52 2.93 -1.12 -3.26
CA SER A 52 3.58 0.14 -3.62
C SER A 52 5.10 0.02 -3.55
N SER A 53 5.76 0.71 -4.47
CA SER A 53 7.20 0.88 -4.46
C SER A 53 7.62 2.23 -3.86
N GLU A 54 6.65 3.07 -3.51
CA GLU A 54 6.93 4.38 -2.93
C GLU A 54 6.98 4.31 -1.41
N MET A 55 8.15 4.58 -0.85
CA MET A 55 8.39 4.45 0.58
C MET A 55 7.47 5.35 1.42
N ALA A 56 7.29 6.60 1.01
CA ALA A 56 6.45 7.54 1.73
C ALA A 56 4.99 7.08 1.78
N GLU A 57 4.51 6.47 0.70
CA GLU A 57 3.16 5.94 0.61
C GLU A 57 2.95 4.79 1.58
N LEU A 58 3.90 3.86 1.62
CA LEU A 58 3.86 2.73 2.54
C LEU A 58 3.84 3.19 4.00
N ILE A 59 4.74 4.10 4.34
CA ILE A 59 4.86 4.60 5.71
C ILE A 59 3.63 5.39 6.13
N GLY A 60 3.11 6.22 5.23
CA GLY A 60 2.00 7.12 5.55
C GLY A 60 0.63 6.45 5.58
N MET A 61 0.44 5.37 4.84
CA MET A 61 -0.89 4.78 4.63
C MET A 61 -1.12 3.46 5.32
N SER A 62 -0.07 2.75 5.68
CA SER A 62 -0.20 1.35 6.09
C SER A 62 -0.37 1.18 7.60
N ASP A 63 -1.28 0.29 8.00
CA ASP A 63 -1.38 -0.17 9.38
C ASP A 63 -0.27 -1.18 9.65
N ARG A 64 0.07 -1.95 8.62
CA ARG A 64 1.11 -2.97 8.69
C ARG A 64 1.75 -3.11 7.32
N VAL A 65 3.07 -3.19 7.30
CA VAL A 65 3.83 -3.33 6.06
C VAL A 65 4.38 -4.75 5.97
N MET A 66 4.08 -5.42 4.87
CA MET A 66 4.68 -6.70 4.55
C MET A 66 5.79 -6.44 3.53
N VAL A 67 6.99 -6.87 3.84
CA VAL A 67 8.14 -6.67 2.95
C VAL A 67 8.49 -7.97 2.27
N MET A 68 8.75 -7.91 0.97
CA MET A 68 9.12 -9.07 0.17
C MET A 68 10.46 -8.84 -0.50
N CYS A 69 11.19 -9.92 -0.67
CA CYS A 69 12.46 -9.92 -1.40
C CYS A 69 12.59 -11.25 -2.13
N ASP A 70 12.84 -11.20 -3.45
CA ASP A 70 13.00 -12.39 -4.30
C ASP A 70 11.84 -13.38 -4.16
N GLY A 71 10.61 -12.87 -4.14
CA GLY A 71 9.42 -13.69 -4.08
C GLY A 71 9.10 -14.27 -2.71
N ARG A 72 9.82 -13.85 -1.68
CA ARG A 72 9.62 -14.33 -0.30
C ARG A 72 9.27 -13.19 0.62
N VAL A 73 8.45 -13.48 1.61
CA VAL A 73 8.16 -12.53 2.68
C VAL A 73 9.34 -12.51 3.65
N THR A 74 9.94 -11.34 3.83
CA THR A 74 11.09 -11.21 4.74
C THR A 74 10.69 -10.66 6.10
N GLY A 75 9.52 -10.10 6.23
CA GLY A 75 9.03 -9.66 7.52
C GLY A 75 7.82 -8.76 7.44
N PHE A 76 7.30 -8.44 8.61
CA PHE A 76 6.18 -7.53 8.79
C PHE A 76 6.60 -6.44 9.78
N ILE A 77 6.16 -5.22 9.51
CA ILE A 77 6.44 -4.07 10.39
C ILE A 77 5.12 -3.36 10.64
N HIS A 78 4.82 -3.04 11.92
CA HIS A 78 3.64 -2.21 12.23
C HIS A 78 3.85 -0.82 11.66
N GLY A 79 2.77 -0.22 11.14
CA GLY A 79 2.86 1.07 10.47
C GLY A 79 3.48 2.16 11.34
N LYS A 80 3.15 2.17 12.63
CA LYS A 80 3.69 3.15 13.58
C LYS A 80 5.20 3.02 13.77
N ASP A 81 5.76 1.85 13.50
CA ASP A 81 7.19 1.58 13.65
C ASP A 81 7.94 1.60 12.31
N ALA A 82 7.20 1.71 11.21
CA ALA A 82 7.79 1.65 9.87
C ALA A 82 8.59 2.91 9.55
N ASN A 83 9.80 2.70 9.05
CA ASN A 83 10.63 3.77 8.52
C ASN A 83 11.42 3.24 7.33
N GLN A 84 12.05 4.14 6.60
CA GLN A 84 12.78 3.78 5.41
C GLN A 84 13.88 2.75 5.70
N GLU A 85 14.56 2.92 6.81
CA GLU A 85 15.69 2.08 7.19
C GLU A 85 15.26 0.63 7.45
N ASN A 86 14.23 0.41 8.27
CA ASN A 86 13.83 -0.96 8.60
C ASN A 86 13.14 -1.66 7.44
N ILE A 87 12.43 -0.93 6.58
CA ILE A 87 11.83 -1.51 5.39
C ILE A 87 12.92 -1.96 4.42
N MET A 88 13.92 -1.09 4.18
CA MET A 88 15.01 -1.42 3.27
C MET A 88 15.86 -2.57 3.78
N GLU A 89 16.04 -2.66 5.08
CA GLU A 89 16.76 -3.78 5.68
C GLU A 89 16.11 -5.11 5.31
N LEU A 90 14.79 -5.19 5.42
CA LEU A 90 14.05 -6.39 5.04
C LEU A 90 14.03 -6.60 3.53
N ALA A 91 13.92 -5.53 2.76
CA ALA A 91 13.84 -5.61 1.31
C ALA A 91 15.14 -6.09 0.67
N THR A 92 16.26 -5.92 1.35
CA THR A 92 17.58 -6.30 0.85
C THR A 92 18.18 -7.48 1.59
N GLN A 93 17.41 -8.15 2.41
CA GLN A 93 17.91 -9.18 3.32
C GLN A 93 18.64 -10.32 2.60
N PHE A 94 18.18 -10.72 1.43
CA PHE A 94 18.80 -11.78 0.68
C PHE A 94 20.01 -11.35 -0.14
N GLU A 95 20.15 -10.07 -0.38
CA GLU A 95 21.29 -9.52 -1.11
C GLU A 95 22.53 -9.42 -0.24
N ALA A 96 22.34 -9.39 1.06
CA ALA A 96 23.43 -9.24 2.02
C ALA A 96 24.22 -10.54 2.27
N VAL A 97 23.80 -11.62 1.65
CA VAL A 97 24.43 -12.94 1.85
C VAL A 97 25.53 -13.26 0.79
#